data_5633c5eeaab371122d46baaf4236500f
#
_entry.id   5633c5eeaab371122d46baaf4236500f
#
_cell.length_a   1.000
_cell.length_b   1.000
_cell.length_c   1.000
_cell.angle_alpha   90.00
_cell.angle_beta   90.00
_cell.angle_gamma   90.00
#
_symmetry.space_group_name_H-M   'P 1'
#
loop_
_entity.id
_entity.type
_entity.pdbx_description
1 polymer ?
#
loop_
_entity_poly.entity_id
_entity_poly.type
_entity_poly.pdbx_seq_one_letter_code
_entity_poly.pdbx_strand_id
1 'polypeptide(L)'
;MIDDAVKAITQLFSPPLRAVLWKSIGLALALIVVIGIALERLIVYLVGAGSASVESNLGAHAHMPLSVIAWLLSIAAGIGIVAGSIMLMPAVTAIVGSFFADQIGDAVEREYYPADPPGKALPLWLAMWEGLKTALLALVIYLCAAPLLLFVGFGVVIFFLATAYILGREYFELAAMRLRPPAEAKALRKRNAALVYLGGLFIAAFVSIPIVNLATPMFAMAFMVHLHKRLGKGLVRNQGPVIRDQASGNRDRESRIANRGSR
;
A
#
# COMPACT_ATOMS: atom_id res chain seq x y z
N MET A 1 7.94 7.91 16.63
CA MET A 1 7.67 8.05 15.18
C MET A 1 8.94 8.24 14.37
N ILE A 2 9.77 9.24 14.69
CA ILE A 2 11.07 9.40 14.00
C ILE A 2 11.92 8.14 14.20
N ASP A 3 12.01 7.60 15.41
CA ASP A 3 12.73 6.36 15.70
C ASP A 3 12.19 5.16 14.92
N ASP A 4 10.86 5.08 14.75
CA ASP A 4 10.23 4.00 13.98
C ASP A 4 10.55 4.14 12.48
N ALA A 5 10.59 5.37 11.96
CA ALA A 5 10.99 5.66 10.58
C ALA A 5 12.48 5.37 10.35
N VAL A 6 13.35 5.78 11.28
CA VAL A 6 14.80 5.50 11.21
C VAL A 6 15.04 3.98 11.25
N LYS A 7 14.38 3.24 12.14
CA LYS A 7 14.45 1.77 12.18
C LYS A 7 14.00 1.15 10.85
N ALA A 8 12.88 1.59 10.30
CA ALA A 8 12.39 1.10 9.02
C ALA A 8 13.37 1.38 7.87
N ILE A 9 13.99 2.56 7.83
CA ILE A 9 14.99 2.93 6.81
C ILE A 9 16.26 2.08 6.97
N THR A 10 16.80 1.97 8.19
CA THR A 10 18.00 1.17 8.42
C THR A 10 17.78 -0.31 8.11
N GLN A 11 16.58 -0.79 8.38
CA GLN A 11 16.18 -2.17 8.12
C GLN A 11 16.05 -2.49 6.63
N LEU A 12 15.74 -1.50 5.75
CA LEU A 12 15.73 -1.70 4.29
C LEU A 12 17.07 -2.26 3.77
N PHE A 13 18.17 -1.91 4.44
CA PHE A 13 19.51 -2.35 4.07
C PHE A 13 19.94 -3.66 4.77
N SER A 14 19.10 -4.22 5.64
CA SER A 14 19.37 -5.51 6.29
C SER A 14 19.35 -6.67 5.26
N PRO A 15 20.15 -7.74 5.45
CA PRO A 15 20.24 -8.84 4.49
C PRO A 15 18.88 -9.44 4.10
N PRO A 16 17.94 -9.73 5.02
CA PRO A 16 16.67 -10.33 4.66
C PRO A 16 15.80 -9.38 3.81
N LEU A 17 15.72 -8.09 4.18
CA LEU A 17 14.90 -7.12 3.44
C LEU A 17 15.53 -6.73 2.10
N ARG A 18 16.86 -6.66 2.03
CA ARG A 18 17.55 -6.42 0.77
C ARG A 18 17.26 -7.51 -0.27
N ALA A 19 17.17 -8.77 0.15
CA ALA A 19 16.81 -9.87 -0.75
C ALA A 19 15.36 -9.73 -1.26
N VAL A 20 14.42 -9.33 -0.39
CA VAL A 20 13.03 -9.03 -0.77
C VAL A 20 12.99 -7.82 -1.72
N LEU A 21 13.79 -6.77 -1.45
CA LEU A 21 13.90 -5.58 -2.29
C LEU A 21 14.29 -5.94 -3.74
N TRP A 22 15.36 -6.70 -3.93
CA TRP A 22 15.80 -7.10 -5.26
C TRP A 22 14.78 -7.98 -5.98
N LYS A 23 14.10 -8.88 -5.27
CA LYS A 23 13.01 -9.69 -5.83
C LYS A 23 11.82 -8.83 -6.25
N SER A 24 11.44 -7.85 -5.43
CA SER A 24 10.31 -6.95 -5.74
C SER A 24 10.63 -6.04 -6.93
N ILE A 25 11.84 -5.49 -6.99
CA ILE A 25 12.31 -4.69 -8.14
C ILE A 25 12.33 -5.55 -9.41
N GLY A 26 12.89 -6.76 -9.35
CA GLY A 26 12.92 -7.68 -10.47
C GLY A 26 11.54 -8.05 -10.98
N LEU A 27 10.61 -8.34 -10.08
CA LEU A 27 9.22 -8.63 -10.42
C LEU A 27 8.50 -7.41 -11.01
N ALA A 28 8.71 -6.22 -10.44
CA ALA A 28 8.13 -4.98 -10.94
C ALA A 28 8.62 -4.69 -12.37
N LEU A 29 9.92 -4.80 -12.62
CA LEU A 29 10.50 -4.63 -13.95
C LEU A 29 9.95 -5.65 -14.94
N ALA A 30 9.86 -6.93 -14.56
CA ALA A 30 9.28 -7.97 -15.39
C ALA A 30 7.82 -7.67 -15.76
N LEU A 31 7.01 -7.23 -14.78
CA LEU A 31 5.62 -6.85 -15.02
C LEU A 31 5.50 -5.62 -15.93
N ILE A 32 6.34 -4.60 -15.75
CA ILE A 32 6.35 -3.41 -16.61
C ILE A 32 6.68 -3.80 -18.06
N VAL A 33 7.69 -4.66 -18.26
CA VAL A 33 8.05 -5.16 -19.60
C VAL A 33 6.90 -5.96 -20.22
N VAL A 34 6.30 -6.89 -19.47
CA VAL A 34 5.18 -7.71 -19.98
C VAL A 34 3.98 -6.84 -20.35
N ILE A 35 3.62 -5.89 -19.48
CA ILE A 35 2.51 -4.97 -19.72
C ILE A 35 2.83 -4.05 -20.90
N GLY A 36 4.07 -3.55 -21.01
CA GLY A 36 4.53 -2.74 -22.12
C GLY A 36 4.40 -3.47 -23.46
N ILE A 37 4.87 -4.71 -23.53
CA ILE A 37 4.75 -5.56 -24.74
C ILE A 37 3.27 -5.83 -25.06
N ALA A 38 2.44 -6.14 -24.05
CA ALA A 38 1.02 -6.38 -24.24
C ALA A 38 0.30 -5.13 -24.78
N LEU A 39 0.64 -3.97 -24.27
CA LEU A 39 0.07 -2.69 -24.70
C LEU A 39 0.51 -2.35 -26.12
N GLU A 40 1.80 -2.54 -26.45
CA GLU A 40 2.31 -2.40 -27.82
C GLU A 40 1.55 -3.29 -28.81
N ARG A 41 1.40 -4.57 -28.50
CA ARG A 41 0.66 -5.52 -29.34
C ARG A 41 -0.79 -5.14 -29.52
N LEU A 42 -1.43 -4.68 -28.45
CA LEU A 42 -2.82 -4.20 -28.51
C LEU A 42 -2.95 -2.97 -29.42
N ILE A 43 -2.05 -1.99 -29.30
CA ILE A 43 -2.06 -0.77 -30.13
C ILE A 43 -1.81 -1.12 -31.61
N VAL A 44 -0.82 -1.94 -31.89
CA VAL A 44 -0.52 -2.39 -33.26
C VAL A 44 -1.74 -3.12 -33.88
N TYR A 45 -2.39 -3.98 -33.11
CA TYR A 45 -3.61 -4.66 -33.52
C TYR A 45 -4.75 -3.68 -33.82
N LEU A 46 -5.00 -2.72 -32.94
CA LEU A 46 -6.07 -1.72 -33.10
C LEU A 46 -5.81 -0.79 -34.28
N VAL A 47 -4.58 -0.35 -34.47
CA VAL A 47 -4.17 0.49 -35.61
C VAL A 47 -4.31 -0.30 -36.93
N GLY A 48 -3.85 -1.55 -36.95
CA GLY A 48 -3.99 -2.42 -38.13
C GLY A 48 -5.44 -2.72 -38.49
N ALA A 49 -6.27 -3.01 -37.51
CA ALA A 49 -7.71 -3.22 -37.73
C ALA A 49 -8.41 -1.92 -38.21
N GLY A 50 -7.99 -0.77 -37.65
CA GLY A 50 -8.52 0.54 -38.06
C GLY A 50 -8.13 0.91 -39.50
N SER A 51 -6.87 0.72 -39.89
CA SER A 51 -6.38 1.02 -41.25
C SER A 51 -7.06 0.13 -42.29
N ALA A 52 -7.21 -1.17 -42.03
CA ALA A 52 -7.94 -2.07 -42.93
C ALA A 52 -9.39 -1.67 -43.15
N SER A 53 -10.08 -1.19 -42.11
CA SER A 53 -11.46 -0.71 -42.20
C SER A 53 -11.56 0.59 -43.00
N VAL A 54 -10.58 1.47 -42.89
CA VAL A 54 -10.54 2.74 -43.65
C VAL A 54 -10.23 2.49 -45.12
N GLU A 55 -9.29 1.59 -45.41
CA GLU A 55 -8.91 1.19 -46.77
C GLU A 55 -10.08 0.57 -47.52
N SER A 56 -10.87 -0.28 -46.88
CA SER A 56 -12.03 -0.91 -47.48
C SER A 56 -13.16 0.08 -47.83
N ASN A 57 -13.25 1.19 -47.10
CA ASN A 57 -14.33 2.17 -47.29
C ASN A 57 -13.98 3.35 -48.23
N LEU A 58 -12.67 3.71 -48.35
CA LEU A 58 -12.23 4.91 -49.07
C LEU A 58 -11.59 4.65 -50.45
N GLY A 59 -11.30 3.38 -50.81
CA GLY A 59 -10.72 2.98 -52.10
C GLY A 59 -9.28 3.44 -52.33
N ALA A 60 -8.71 3.06 -53.46
CA ALA A 60 -7.29 3.21 -53.80
C ALA A 60 -6.71 4.63 -53.85
N HIS A 61 -7.56 5.66 -53.87
CA HIS A 61 -7.11 7.07 -53.97
C HIS A 61 -6.68 7.67 -52.61
N ALA A 62 -6.83 6.95 -51.52
CA ALA A 62 -6.54 7.44 -50.16
C ALA A 62 -5.16 7.09 -49.64
N HIS A 63 -4.29 6.44 -50.44
CA HIS A 63 -3.00 5.87 -49.94
C HIS A 63 -2.04 6.93 -49.37
N MET A 64 -1.91 8.11 -49.99
CA MET A 64 -0.95 9.12 -49.52
C MET A 64 -1.33 9.80 -48.22
N PRO A 65 -2.55 10.29 -48.02
CA PRO A 65 -2.97 10.88 -46.75
C PRO A 65 -3.04 9.81 -45.62
N LEU A 66 -3.40 8.57 -45.93
CA LEU A 66 -3.44 7.47 -44.98
C LEU A 66 -2.06 7.07 -44.45
N SER A 67 -1.00 7.09 -45.29
CA SER A 67 0.36 6.76 -44.84
C SER A 67 0.92 7.81 -43.87
N VAL A 68 0.63 9.10 -44.08
CA VAL A 68 1.03 10.18 -43.16
C VAL A 68 0.26 10.07 -41.85
N ILE A 69 -1.01 9.78 -41.87
CA ILE A 69 -1.83 9.56 -40.69
C ILE A 69 -1.34 8.34 -39.92
N ALA A 70 -1.04 7.22 -40.59
CA ALA A 70 -0.49 6.03 -39.98
C ALA A 70 0.88 6.28 -39.32
N TRP A 71 1.74 7.08 -39.93
CA TRP A 71 3.03 7.48 -39.37
C TRP A 71 2.87 8.35 -38.12
N LEU A 72 1.99 9.37 -38.15
CA LEU A 72 1.67 10.20 -36.99
C LEU A 72 1.07 9.37 -35.85
N LEU A 73 0.15 8.45 -36.16
CA LEU A 73 -0.44 7.53 -35.20
C LEU A 73 0.61 6.61 -34.57
N SER A 74 1.60 6.15 -35.33
CA SER A 74 2.68 5.31 -34.82
C SER A 74 3.58 6.06 -33.83
N ILE A 75 3.88 7.34 -34.11
CA ILE A 75 4.63 8.19 -33.16
C ILE A 75 3.79 8.45 -31.91
N ALA A 76 2.53 8.82 -32.07
CA ALA A 76 1.63 9.06 -30.96
C ALA A 76 1.45 7.79 -30.10
N ALA A 77 1.37 6.61 -30.72
CA ALA A 77 1.33 5.32 -30.04
C ALA A 77 2.61 5.05 -29.27
N GLY A 78 3.79 5.30 -29.85
CA GLY A 78 5.08 5.16 -29.15
C GLY A 78 5.18 6.05 -27.92
N ILE A 79 4.81 7.32 -28.03
CA ILE A 79 4.74 8.25 -26.91
C ILE A 79 3.71 7.78 -25.88
N GLY A 80 2.56 7.31 -26.34
CA GLY A 80 1.49 6.78 -25.48
C GLY A 80 1.90 5.55 -24.70
N ILE A 81 2.68 4.65 -25.29
CA ILE A 81 3.23 3.46 -24.63
C ILE A 81 4.19 3.87 -23.50
N VAL A 82 5.11 4.80 -23.78
CA VAL A 82 6.06 5.29 -22.78
C VAL A 82 5.32 6.01 -21.64
N ALA A 83 4.43 6.93 -21.95
CA ALA A 83 3.63 7.64 -20.96
C ALA A 83 2.73 6.69 -20.15
N GLY A 84 2.08 5.74 -20.82
CA GLY A 84 1.25 4.71 -20.19
C GLY A 84 2.06 3.81 -19.26
N SER A 85 3.27 3.40 -19.65
CA SER A 85 4.16 2.61 -18.80
C SER A 85 4.57 3.36 -17.53
N ILE A 86 4.86 4.66 -17.64
CA ILE A 86 5.17 5.51 -16.48
C ILE A 86 3.95 5.64 -15.56
N MET A 87 2.74 5.83 -16.13
CA MET A 87 1.50 5.90 -15.36
C MET A 87 1.13 4.57 -14.68
N LEU A 88 1.51 3.43 -15.27
CA LEU A 88 1.27 2.10 -14.70
C LEU A 88 2.26 1.75 -13.59
N MET A 89 3.40 2.43 -13.51
CA MET A 89 4.44 2.13 -12.53
C MET A 89 3.93 2.13 -11.08
N PRO A 90 3.10 3.08 -10.61
CA PRO A 90 2.54 3.04 -9.26
C PRO A 90 1.63 1.83 -9.02
N ALA A 91 0.81 1.45 -10.02
CA ALA A 91 -0.08 0.29 -9.91
C ALA A 91 0.72 -1.01 -9.82
N VAL A 92 1.73 -1.18 -10.66
CA VAL A 92 2.65 -2.34 -10.62
C VAL A 92 3.38 -2.40 -9.28
N THR A 93 3.88 -1.27 -8.78
CA THR A 93 4.57 -1.19 -7.49
C THR A 93 3.62 -1.57 -6.34
N ALA A 94 2.37 -1.14 -6.37
CA ALA A 94 1.37 -1.51 -5.37
C ALA A 94 1.04 -3.01 -5.39
N ILE A 95 0.87 -3.62 -6.57
CA ILE A 95 0.64 -5.06 -6.72
C ILE A 95 1.84 -5.84 -6.16
N VAL A 96 3.05 -5.51 -6.60
CA VAL A 96 4.28 -6.15 -6.13
C VAL A 96 4.44 -5.96 -4.62
N GLY A 97 4.18 -4.74 -4.12
CA GLY A 97 4.24 -4.43 -2.69
C GLY A 97 3.28 -5.28 -1.84
N SER A 98 2.07 -5.54 -2.34
CA SER A 98 1.10 -6.38 -1.63
C SER A 98 1.56 -7.84 -1.53
N PHE A 99 2.20 -8.39 -2.55
CA PHE A 99 2.77 -9.74 -2.51
C PHE A 99 3.89 -9.89 -1.47
N PHE A 100 4.70 -8.85 -1.30
CA PHE A 100 5.83 -8.90 -0.36
C PHE A 100 5.50 -8.35 1.03
N ALA A 101 4.32 -7.75 1.23
CA ALA A 101 3.94 -7.15 2.51
C ALA A 101 4.04 -8.13 3.69
N ASP A 102 3.61 -9.38 3.49
CA ASP A 102 3.70 -10.42 4.52
C ASP A 102 5.15 -10.83 4.80
N GLN A 103 5.97 -10.98 3.77
CA GLN A 103 7.39 -11.32 3.93
C GLN A 103 8.15 -10.21 4.67
N ILE A 104 7.82 -8.96 4.38
CA ILE A 104 8.40 -7.80 5.08
C ILE A 104 7.95 -7.78 6.53
N GLY A 105 6.66 -7.98 6.78
CA GLY A 105 6.11 -8.07 8.13
C GLY A 105 6.78 -9.15 8.97
N ASP A 106 6.93 -10.35 8.40
CA ASP A 106 7.63 -11.47 9.04
C ASP A 106 9.10 -11.15 9.36
N ALA A 107 9.82 -10.51 8.43
CA ALA A 107 11.22 -10.15 8.63
C ALA A 107 11.35 -9.13 9.76
N VAL A 108 10.50 -8.10 9.80
CA VAL A 108 10.49 -7.08 10.87
C VAL A 108 10.13 -7.70 12.21
N GLU A 109 9.11 -8.56 12.26
CA GLU A 109 8.65 -9.21 13.49
C GLU A 109 9.71 -10.13 14.08
N ARG A 110 10.38 -10.93 13.26
CA ARG A 110 11.45 -11.83 13.71
C ARG A 110 12.69 -11.10 14.23
N GLU A 111 13.05 -9.99 13.60
CA GLU A 111 14.26 -9.25 13.94
C GLU A 111 14.08 -8.37 15.19
N TYR A 112 12.94 -7.65 15.27
CA TYR A 112 12.73 -6.65 16.33
C TYR A 112 11.76 -7.08 17.43
N TYR A 113 10.94 -8.09 17.18
CA TYR A 113 9.88 -8.53 18.09
C TYR A 113 9.85 -10.05 18.28
N PRO A 114 11.00 -10.72 18.54
CA PRO A 114 11.07 -12.19 18.64
C PRO A 114 10.25 -12.76 19.78
N ALA A 115 9.96 -11.97 20.81
CA ALA A 115 9.14 -12.39 21.95
C ALA A 115 7.63 -12.25 21.71
N ASP A 116 7.22 -11.55 20.67
CA ASP A 116 5.80 -11.39 20.32
C ASP A 116 5.33 -12.56 19.43
N PRO A 117 4.05 -12.95 19.51
CA PRO A 117 3.53 -13.97 18.59
C PRO A 117 3.70 -13.51 17.14
N PRO A 118 4.12 -14.42 16.24
CA PRO A 118 4.28 -14.09 14.83
C PRO A 118 2.93 -13.74 14.18
N GLY A 119 2.95 -12.76 13.32
CA GLY A 119 1.77 -12.40 12.52
C GLY A 119 1.42 -13.50 11.51
N LYS A 120 0.18 -13.53 11.08
CA LYS A 120 -0.31 -14.45 10.05
C LYS A 120 -0.74 -13.66 8.82
N ALA A 121 -0.38 -14.17 7.64
CA ALA A 121 -0.91 -13.64 6.38
C ALA A 121 -2.44 -13.76 6.35
N LEU A 122 -3.11 -12.76 5.80
CA LEU A 122 -4.54 -12.84 5.58
C LEU A 122 -4.85 -13.92 4.52
N PRO A 123 -5.98 -14.65 4.66
CA PRO A 123 -6.51 -15.47 3.58
C PRO A 123 -6.66 -14.63 2.31
N LEU A 124 -6.24 -15.19 1.16
CA LEU A 124 -6.15 -14.46 -0.11
C LEU A 124 -7.46 -13.74 -0.48
N TRP A 125 -8.60 -14.43 -0.34
CA TRP A 125 -9.91 -13.83 -0.64
C TRP A 125 -10.24 -12.61 0.24
N LEU A 126 -9.85 -12.65 1.52
CA LEU A 126 -10.06 -11.56 2.47
C LEU A 126 -9.12 -10.38 2.16
N ALA A 127 -7.86 -10.68 1.84
CA ALA A 127 -6.89 -9.68 1.40
C ALA A 127 -7.36 -8.96 0.12
N MET A 128 -7.88 -9.72 -0.86
CA MET A 128 -8.46 -9.15 -2.08
C MET A 128 -9.68 -8.26 -1.78
N TRP A 129 -10.57 -8.69 -0.91
CA TRP A 129 -11.76 -7.93 -0.54
C TRP A 129 -11.43 -6.62 0.20
N GLU A 130 -10.50 -6.68 1.14
CA GLU A 130 -10.04 -5.47 1.85
C GLU A 130 -9.25 -4.55 0.93
N GLY A 131 -8.41 -5.10 0.05
CA GLY A 131 -7.69 -4.35 -0.98
C GLY A 131 -8.63 -3.66 -1.94
N LEU A 132 -9.70 -4.33 -2.42
CA LEU A 132 -10.71 -3.75 -3.29
C LEU A 132 -11.42 -2.55 -2.62
N LYS A 133 -11.80 -2.68 -1.35
CA LYS A 133 -12.41 -1.56 -0.60
C LYS A 133 -11.46 -0.36 -0.50
N THR A 134 -10.18 -0.61 -0.25
CA THR A 134 -9.17 0.43 -0.17
C THR A 134 -8.93 1.08 -1.53
N ALA A 135 -8.85 0.29 -2.61
CA ALA A 135 -8.69 0.80 -3.96
C ALA A 135 -9.90 1.67 -4.39
N LEU A 136 -11.12 1.23 -4.07
CA LEU A 136 -12.33 1.99 -4.36
C LEU A 136 -12.37 3.32 -3.59
N LEU A 137 -11.99 3.30 -2.31
CA LEU A 137 -11.88 4.51 -1.52
C LEU A 137 -10.80 5.45 -2.08
N ALA A 138 -9.63 4.93 -2.46
CA ALA A 138 -8.55 5.69 -3.06
C ALA A 138 -9.01 6.33 -4.38
N LEU A 139 -9.71 5.57 -5.22
CA LEU A 139 -10.29 6.07 -6.46
C LEU A 139 -11.21 7.27 -6.22
N VAL A 140 -12.14 7.15 -5.25
CA VAL A 140 -13.05 8.25 -4.92
C VAL A 140 -12.29 9.48 -4.42
N ILE A 141 -11.32 9.29 -3.52
CA ILE A 141 -10.52 10.40 -2.98
C ILE A 141 -9.72 11.09 -4.09
N TYR A 142 -9.04 10.33 -4.95
CA TYR A 142 -8.26 10.89 -6.04
C TYR A 142 -9.13 11.54 -7.12
N LEU A 143 -10.30 10.99 -7.41
CA LEU A 143 -11.26 11.60 -8.33
C LEU A 143 -11.77 12.95 -7.81
N CYS A 144 -12.03 13.05 -6.49
CA CYS A 144 -12.40 14.31 -5.85
C CYS A 144 -11.22 15.31 -5.78
N ALA A 145 -9.99 14.82 -5.65
CA ALA A 145 -8.80 15.66 -5.60
C ALA A 145 -8.32 16.12 -7.00
N ALA A 146 -8.62 15.36 -8.06
CA ALA A 146 -8.15 15.63 -9.40
C ALA A 146 -8.53 17.03 -9.94
N PRO A 147 -9.77 17.55 -9.77
CA PRO A 147 -10.10 18.89 -10.21
C PRO A 147 -9.28 19.98 -9.52
N LEU A 148 -8.82 19.73 -8.29
CA LEU A 148 -8.04 20.69 -7.52
C LEU A 148 -6.59 20.81 -8.04
N LEU A 149 -6.12 19.86 -8.86
CA LEU A 149 -4.82 19.94 -9.53
C LEU A 149 -4.78 21.08 -10.57
N LEU A 150 -5.94 21.54 -11.04
CA LEU A 150 -6.03 22.70 -11.93
C LEU A 150 -5.63 24.01 -11.21
N PHE A 151 -5.70 24.05 -9.89
CA PHE A 151 -5.24 25.17 -9.09
C PHE A 151 -3.78 24.96 -8.72
N VAL A 152 -2.88 25.58 -9.51
CA VAL A 152 -1.42 25.46 -9.36
C VAL A 152 -0.98 25.76 -7.91
N GLY A 153 -0.24 24.81 -7.30
CA GLY A 153 0.25 24.90 -5.94
C GLY A 153 -0.65 24.23 -4.89
N PHE A 154 -1.91 24.60 -4.81
CA PHE A 154 -2.86 24.01 -3.85
C PHE A 154 -3.19 22.53 -4.15
N GLY A 155 -3.38 22.23 -5.44
CA GLY A 155 -3.72 20.87 -5.87
C GLY A 155 -2.66 19.84 -5.50
N VAL A 156 -1.38 20.19 -5.63
CA VAL A 156 -0.25 19.30 -5.28
C VAL A 156 -0.25 19.00 -3.78
N VAL A 157 -0.48 20.01 -2.94
CA VAL A 157 -0.55 19.83 -1.49
C VAL A 157 -1.73 18.94 -1.11
N ILE A 158 -2.90 19.19 -1.67
CA ILE A 158 -4.10 18.38 -1.40
C ILE A 158 -3.88 16.93 -1.85
N PHE A 159 -3.29 16.74 -3.02
CA PHE A 159 -2.98 15.40 -3.53
C PHE A 159 -1.97 14.67 -2.64
N PHE A 160 -0.94 15.36 -2.15
CA PHE A 160 0.01 14.82 -1.18
C PHE A 160 -0.67 14.42 0.14
N LEU A 161 -1.54 15.27 0.67
CA LEU A 161 -2.30 14.98 1.91
C LEU A 161 -3.29 13.82 1.72
N ALA A 162 -3.94 13.73 0.55
CA ALA A 162 -4.79 12.60 0.18
C ALA A 162 -3.99 11.29 0.10
N THR A 163 -2.82 11.33 -0.54
CA THR A 163 -1.89 10.20 -0.63
C THR A 163 -1.44 9.75 0.77
N ALA A 164 -1.08 10.69 1.64
CA ALA A 164 -0.73 10.41 3.03
C ALA A 164 -1.86 9.69 3.79
N TYR A 165 -3.10 10.14 3.61
CA TYR A 165 -4.26 9.52 4.22
C TYR A 165 -4.47 8.08 3.72
N ILE A 166 -4.41 7.86 2.42
CA ILE A 166 -4.63 6.55 1.79
C ILE A 166 -3.54 5.57 2.22
N LEU A 167 -2.27 5.94 2.03
CA LEU A 167 -1.13 5.06 2.33
C LEU A 167 -1.01 4.80 3.84
N GLY A 168 -1.22 5.82 4.67
CA GLY A 168 -1.21 5.65 6.12
C GLY A 168 -2.26 4.66 6.58
N ARG A 169 -3.47 4.77 6.05
CA ARG A 169 -4.57 3.85 6.33
C ARG A 169 -4.26 2.43 5.86
N GLU A 170 -3.86 2.29 4.60
CA GLU A 170 -3.65 1.00 3.95
C GLU A 170 -2.56 0.20 4.65
N TYR A 171 -1.37 0.76 4.78
CA TYR A 171 -0.24 0.04 5.38
C TYR A 171 -0.43 -0.22 6.87
N PHE A 172 -1.12 0.68 7.59
CA PHE A 172 -1.46 0.41 9.00
C PHE A 172 -2.46 -0.74 9.12
N GLU A 173 -3.52 -0.75 8.31
CA GLU A 173 -4.49 -1.86 8.31
C GLU A 173 -3.81 -3.18 7.92
N LEU A 174 -2.96 -3.20 6.89
CA LEU A 174 -2.19 -4.38 6.50
C LEU A 174 -1.32 -4.91 7.65
N ALA A 175 -0.56 -4.04 8.31
CA ALA A 175 0.29 -4.42 9.44
C ALA A 175 -0.54 -4.94 10.63
N ALA A 176 -1.66 -4.28 10.96
CA ALA A 176 -2.52 -4.65 12.08
C ALA A 176 -3.29 -5.95 11.84
N MET A 177 -3.74 -6.20 10.61
CA MET A 177 -4.51 -7.39 10.22
C MET A 177 -3.67 -8.68 10.28
N ARG A 178 -2.35 -8.59 10.30
CA ARG A 178 -1.48 -9.76 10.55
C ARG A 178 -1.66 -10.36 11.95
N LEU A 179 -2.06 -9.54 12.91
CA LEU A 179 -2.16 -9.91 14.34
C LEU A 179 -3.58 -9.83 14.89
N ARG A 180 -4.51 -9.20 14.15
CA ARG A 180 -5.87 -8.91 14.59
C ARG A 180 -6.89 -9.12 13.48
N PRO A 181 -8.14 -9.46 13.82
CA PRO A 181 -9.24 -9.44 12.85
C PRO A 181 -9.41 -8.06 12.19
N PRO A 182 -9.89 -7.98 10.94
CA PRO A 182 -10.04 -6.71 10.22
C PRO A 182 -10.86 -5.65 10.96
N ALA A 183 -11.90 -6.06 11.69
CA ALA A 183 -12.72 -5.15 12.47
C ALA A 183 -11.93 -4.45 13.59
N GLU A 184 -11.10 -5.21 14.31
CA GLU A 184 -10.25 -4.69 15.39
C GLU A 184 -9.11 -3.82 14.85
N ALA A 185 -8.49 -4.22 13.73
CA ALA A 185 -7.46 -3.43 13.05
C ALA A 185 -7.99 -2.05 12.65
N LYS A 186 -9.20 -2.00 12.08
CA LYS A 186 -9.89 -0.75 11.71
C LYS A 186 -10.27 0.09 12.94
N ALA A 187 -10.73 -0.55 14.02
CA ALA A 187 -11.03 0.15 15.27
C ALA A 187 -9.78 0.77 15.89
N LEU A 188 -8.65 0.03 15.90
CA LEU A 188 -7.37 0.52 16.39
C LEU A 188 -6.87 1.71 15.57
N ARG A 189 -6.96 1.62 14.22
CA ARG A 189 -6.64 2.73 13.31
C ARG A 189 -7.47 3.98 13.64
N LYS A 190 -8.80 3.83 13.78
CA LYS A 190 -9.69 4.95 14.07
C LYS A 190 -9.35 5.63 15.42
N ARG A 191 -9.04 4.83 16.44
CA ARG A 191 -8.63 5.36 17.77
C ARG A 191 -7.31 6.14 17.72
N ASN A 192 -6.45 5.81 16.78
CA ASN A 192 -5.12 6.42 16.61
C ASN A 192 -4.99 7.16 15.27
N ALA A 193 -6.09 7.71 14.76
CA ALA A 193 -6.16 8.28 13.41
C ALA A 193 -5.09 9.34 13.14
N ALA A 194 -4.82 10.22 14.11
CA ALA A 194 -3.80 11.26 13.98
C ALA A 194 -2.38 10.67 13.82
N LEU A 195 -2.02 9.65 14.62
CA LEU A 195 -0.72 9.00 14.55
C LEU A 195 -0.55 8.20 13.25
N VAL A 196 -1.62 7.54 12.81
CA VAL A 196 -1.63 6.81 11.53
C VAL A 196 -1.51 7.78 10.36
N TYR A 197 -2.20 8.91 10.41
CA TYR A 197 -2.09 9.95 9.39
C TYR A 197 -0.69 10.57 9.34
N LEU A 198 -0.11 10.90 10.50
CA LEU A 198 1.28 11.36 10.58
C LEU A 198 2.25 10.32 10.01
N GLY A 199 2.03 9.04 10.28
CA GLY A 199 2.79 7.96 9.64
C GLY A 199 2.61 7.95 8.13
N GLY A 200 1.40 8.18 7.65
CA GLY A 200 1.11 8.33 6.23
C GLY A 200 1.83 9.51 5.57
N LEU A 201 2.04 10.63 6.28
CA LEU A 201 2.84 11.76 5.77
C LEU A 201 4.31 11.36 5.53
N PHE A 202 4.90 10.56 6.44
CA PHE A 202 6.25 10.02 6.21
C PHE A 202 6.29 9.12 4.97
N ILE A 203 5.30 8.26 4.79
CA ILE A 203 5.21 7.39 3.62
C ILE A 203 4.99 8.21 2.34
N ALA A 204 4.11 9.22 2.37
CA ALA A 204 3.85 10.08 1.22
C ALA A 204 5.09 10.89 0.82
N ALA A 205 5.87 11.39 1.80
CA ALA A 205 7.15 12.04 1.53
C ALA A 205 8.15 11.09 0.87
N PHE A 206 8.19 9.83 1.33
CA PHE A 206 9.05 8.80 0.76
C PHE A 206 8.67 8.45 -0.69
N VAL A 207 7.37 8.30 -0.95
CA VAL A 207 6.82 8.07 -2.31
C VAL A 207 7.13 9.21 -3.27
N SER A 208 7.21 10.45 -2.78
CA SER A 208 7.43 11.63 -3.62
C SER A 208 8.82 11.68 -4.25
N ILE A 209 9.75 10.82 -3.80
CA ILE A 209 11.11 10.72 -4.35
C ILE A 209 11.14 9.56 -5.37
N PRO A 210 11.28 9.83 -6.69
CA PRO A 210 11.04 8.81 -7.73
C PRO A 210 11.85 7.51 -7.58
N ILE A 211 13.15 7.60 -7.28
CA ILE A 211 14.02 6.42 -7.12
C ILE A 211 13.67 5.66 -5.83
N VAL A 212 13.40 6.41 -4.76
CA VAL A 212 13.08 5.88 -3.43
C VAL A 212 11.71 5.22 -3.43
N ASN A 213 10.81 5.66 -4.30
CA ASN A 213 9.46 5.11 -4.45
C ASN A 213 9.44 3.59 -4.69
N LEU A 214 10.44 3.02 -5.37
CA LEU A 214 10.52 1.56 -5.54
C LEU A 214 10.62 0.80 -4.21
N ALA A 215 11.19 1.42 -3.19
CA ALA A 215 11.32 0.84 -1.85
C ALA A 215 10.14 1.19 -0.93
N THR A 216 9.18 1.99 -1.41
CA THR A 216 8.05 2.46 -0.59
C THR A 216 7.25 1.33 0.06
N PRO A 217 6.86 0.24 -0.63
CA PRO A 217 6.09 -0.82 0.01
C PRO A 217 6.82 -1.43 1.20
N MET A 218 8.14 -1.55 1.08
CA MET A 218 8.99 -2.13 2.13
C MET A 218 9.11 -1.17 3.32
N PHE A 219 9.44 0.09 3.04
CA PHE A 219 9.50 1.12 4.06
C PHE A 219 8.17 1.27 4.79
N ALA A 220 7.08 1.41 4.04
CA ALA A 220 5.75 1.64 4.57
C ALA A 220 5.28 0.47 5.46
N MET A 221 5.49 -0.77 5.01
CA MET A 221 5.12 -1.95 5.79
C MET A 221 5.97 -2.07 7.06
N ALA A 222 7.30 -1.97 6.96
CA ALA A 222 8.19 -2.03 8.10
C ALA A 222 7.86 -0.93 9.13
N PHE A 223 7.69 0.31 8.66
CA PHE A 223 7.35 1.44 9.50
C PHE A 223 6.01 1.26 10.22
N MET A 224 4.98 0.79 9.52
CA MET A 224 3.66 0.58 10.11
C MET A 224 3.59 -0.63 11.04
N VAL A 225 4.42 -1.65 10.85
CA VAL A 225 4.60 -2.73 11.84
C VAL A 225 5.17 -2.16 13.14
N HIS A 226 6.22 -1.34 13.08
CA HIS A 226 6.77 -0.70 14.28
C HIS A 226 5.74 0.21 14.97
N LEU A 227 5.01 1.01 14.20
CA LEU A 227 3.95 1.87 14.73
C LEU A 227 2.84 1.05 15.41
N HIS A 228 2.35 0.00 14.76
CA HIS A 228 1.32 -0.90 15.30
C HIS A 228 1.77 -1.55 16.61
N LYS A 229 2.98 -2.10 16.65
CA LYS A 229 3.55 -2.73 17.88
C LYS A 229 3.68 -1.74 19.02
N ARG A 230 4.09 -0.51 18.74
CA ARG A 230 4.16 0.56 19.74
C ARG A 230 2.79 0.92 20.32
N LEU A 231 1.77 1.05 19.47
CA LEU A 231 0.40 1.33 19.90
C LEU A 231 -0.20 0.17 20.71
N GLY A 232 0.10 -1.08 20.33
CA GLY A 232 -0.32 -2.27 21.06
C GLY A 232 0.25 -2.33 22.48
N LYS A 233 1.53 -2.03 22.66
CA LYS A 233 2.19 -1.96 23.97
C LYS A 233 1.61 -0.85 24.86
N GLY A 234 1.23 0.28 24.27
CA GLY A 234 0.57 1.39 24.99
C GLY A 234 -0.80 1.00 25.56
N LEU A 235 -1.57 0.18 24.84
CA LEU A 235 -2.87 -0.30 25.31
C LEU A 235 -2.73 -1.26 26.49
N VAL A 236 -1.78 -2.18 26.44
CA VAL A 236 -1.51 -3.15 27.54
C VAL A 236 -1.06 -2.39 28.80
N ARG A 237 -0.22 -1.36 28.65
CA ARG A 237 0.24 -0.54 29.78
C ARG A 237 -0.88 0.23 30.44
N ASN A 238 -1.85 0.71 29.67
CA ASN A 238 -3.00 1.47 30.21
C ASN A 238 -4.08 0.55 30.85
N GLN A 239 -4.09 -0.74 30.49
CA GLN A 239 -5.02 -1.71 31.09
C GLN A 239 -4.44 -2.41 32.33
N GLY A 240 -3.14 -2.33 32.54
CA GLY A 240 -2.43 -2.99 33.64
C GLY A 240 -2.94 -2.66 35.06
N PRO A 241 -3.27 -1.39 35.40
CA PRO A 241 -3.82 -1.05 36.71
C PRO A 241 -5.21 -1.64 36.94
N VAL A 242 -6.08 -1.57 35.94
CA VAL A 242 -7.49 -1.99 36.05
C VAL A 242 -7.62 -3.50 36.26
N ILE A 243 -6.82 -4.30 35.58
CA ILE A 243 -6.85 -5.77 35.72
C ILE A 243 -6.29 -6.19 37.09
N ARG A 244 -5.30 -5.45 37.60
CA ARG A 244 -4.68 -5.73 38.92
C ARG A 244 -5.67 -5.45 40.06
N ASP A 245 -6.46 -4.38 39.97
CA ASP A 245 -7.48 -4.04 40.97
C ASP A 245 -8.67 -5.01 40.94
N GLN A 246 -9.06 -5.50 39.75
CA GLN A 246 -10.12 -6.51 39.66
C GLN A 246 -9.67 -7.87 40.21
N ALA A 247 -8.40 -8.28 39.96
CA ALA A 247 -7.85 -9.52 40.48
C ALA A 247 -7.64 -9.47 42.00
N SER A 248 -7.27 -8.32 42.59
CA SER A 248 -7.19 -8.13 44.03
C SER A 248 -8.58 -8.10 44.69
N GLY A 249 -9.53 -7.39 44.12
CA GLY A 249 -10.90 -7.33 44.61
C GLY A 249 -11.64 -8.67 44.61
N ASN A 250 -11.29 -9.55 43.63
CA ASN A 250 -11.89 -10.90 43.57
C ASN A 250 -11.29 -11.83 44.64
N ARG A 251 -9.99 -11.74 44.91
CA ARG A 251 -9.33 -12.48 46.00
C ARG A 251 -9.84 -12.10 47.38
N ASP A 252 -10.08 -10.81 47.60
CA ASP A 252 -10.66 -10.31 48.87
C ASP A 252 -12.12 -10.73 49.07
N ARG A 253 -12.88 -10.87 47.99
CA ARG A 253 -14.24 -11.44 47.99
C ARG A 253 -14.24 -12.93 48.34
N GLU A 254 -13.37 -13.71 47.68
CA GLU A 254 -13.26 -15.16 47.94
C GLU A 254 -12.78 -15.47 49.37
N SER A 255 -11.83 -14.70 49.88
CA SER A 255 -11.39 -14.83 51.27
C SER A 255 -12.47 -14.49 52.28
N ARG A 256 -13.34 -13.49 52.02
CA ARG A 256 -14.47 -13.14 52.86
C ARG A 256 -15.58 -14.17 52.83
N ILE A 257 -15.80 -14.83 51.71
CA ILE A 257 -16.80 -15.89 51.57
C ILE A 257 -16.31 -17.19 52.31
N ALA A 258 -15.04 -17.52 52.16
CA ALA A 258 -14.45 -18.66 52.84
C ALA A 258 -14.51 -18.50 54.38
N ASN A 259 -14.28 -17.31 54.89
CA ASN A 259 -14.30 -17.02 56.34
C ASN A 259 -15.74 -16.90 56.92
N ARG A 260 -16.77 -16.79 56.10
CA ARG A 260 -18.18 -16.84 56.54
C ARG A 260 -18.77 -18.26 56.56
N GLY A 261 -18.17 -19.21 55.86
CA GLY A 261 -18.60 -20.61 55.84
C GLY A 261 -18.03 -21.49 56.94
N SER A 262 -17.11 -20.93 57.75
CA SER A 262 -16.45 -21.63 58.89
C SER A 262 -16.95 -21.21 60.29
N ARG A 263 -18.07 -20.54 60.37
CA ARG A 263 -18.81 -20.23 61.60
C ARG A 263 -20.22 -20.84 61.48
#